data_54db9a2aa26f11e64cd8a0fbb5fb2499
#
_entry.id   54db9a2aa26f11e64cd8a0fbb5fb2499
#
_cell.length_a   1.000
_cell.length_b   1.000
_cell.length_c   1.000
_cell.angle_alpha   90.00
_cell.angle_beta   90.00
_cell.angle_gamma   90.00
#
_symmetry.space_group_name_H-M   'P 1'
#
loop_
_entity.id
_entity.type
_entity.pdbx_description
1 polymer ?
#
loop_
_entity_poly.entity_id
_entity_poly.type
_entity_poly.pdbx_seq_one_letter_code
_entity_poly.pdbx_strand_id
1 'polypeptide(L)' 'MKVSRRTATVSIPAQRDSRAIPHHIKVEVWRRDGGACVDCSASEYLEFDHVIPWSRGGASSVGNLQLLCRKCNLAKGARI' A
#
# COMPACT_ATOMS: atom_id res chain seq x y z
N MET A 1 6.00 -10.78 22.26
CA MET A 1 5.91 -10.33 21.99
C MET A 1 5.68 -10.23 21.78
N LYS A 2 5.63 -10.22 21.62
CA LYS A 2 5.37 -9.87 21.19
C LYS A 2 5.10 -9.47 20.64
N VAL A 3 4.98 -9.66 20.46
CA VAL A 3 4.65 -9.07 19.86
C VAL A 3 4.33 -8.96 19.32
N SER A 4 4.31 -9.01 19.25
CA SER A 4 4.01 -8.69 18.75
C SER A 4 3.83 -8.67 18.27
N ARG A 5 3.92 -8.77 18.08
CA ARG A 5 3.75 -8.58 17.64
C ARG A 5 3.43 -8.35 17.12
N ARG A 6 3.50 -8.31 16.92
CA ARG A 6 3.18 -8.01 16.52
C ARG A 6 3.01 -7.55 16.07
N THR A 7 3.03 -7.70 16.06
CA THR A 7 2.82 -7.26 15.65
C THR A 7 2.57 -6.81 15.26
N ALA A 8 2.67 -6.72 15.81
CA ALA A 8 2.21 -6.15 15.59
C ALA A 8 2.08 -6.04 14.72
N THR A 9 2.14 -6.25 15.33
CA THR A 9 2.19 -6.47 14.12
C THR A 9 1.41 -5.66 13.30
N VAL A 10 2.00 -5.19 12.64
CA VAL A 10 1.36 -4.40 11.64
C VAL A 10 0.39 -5.25 10.88
N SER A 11 -0.85 -4.87 10.94
CA SER A 11 -1.86 -5.57 10.21
C SER A 11 -1.95 -4.93 8.82
N ILE A 12 -1.12 -5.40 7.91
CA ILE A 12 -1.16 -4.92 6.55
C ILE A 12 -2.39 -5.51 5.89
N PRO A 13 -3.27 -4.68 5.34
CA PRO A 13 -4.50 -5.20 4.74
C PRO A 13 -4.22 -6.19 3.63
N ALA A 14 -4.98 -7.28 3.62
CA ALA A 14 -4.91 -8.21 2.53
C ALA A 14 -5.49 -7.53 1.29
N GLN A 15 -4.79 -7.63 0.21
CA GLN A 15 -5.26 -7.11 -1.05
C GLN A 15 -5.78 -8.25 -1.89
N ARG A 16 -7.01 -8.09 -2.39
CA ARG A 16 -7.61 -9.09 -3.22
C ARG A 16 -6.74 -9.39 -4.42
N ASP A 17 -6.09 -8.38 -4.91
CA ASP A 17 -5.26 -8.45 -6.09
C ASP A 17 -3.87 -7.99 -5.71
N SER A 18 -3.13 -8.86 -5.07
CA SER A 18 -1.81 -8.48 -4.59
C SER A 18 -0.81 -8.30 -5.72
N ARG A 19 -1.11 -8.87 -6.89
CA ARG A 19 -0.22 -8.78 -8.05
C ARG A 19 1.21 -9.12 -7.68
N ALA A 20 1.35 -10.09 -6.80
CA ALA A 20 2.67 -10.55 -6.41
C ALA A 20 3.51 -9.44 -5.78
N ILE A 21 2.89 -8.56 -4.98
CA ILE A 21 3.68 -7.62 -4.21
C ILE A 21 4.32 -8.38 -3.06
N PRO A 22 5.65 -8.51 -3.04
CA PRO A 22 6.30 -9.23 -1.96
C PRO A 22 6.07 -8.53 -0.62
N HIS A 23 6.00 -9.30 0.44
CA HIS A 23 5.73 -8.75 1.76
C HIS A 23 6.77 -7.71 2.17
N HIS A 24 8.06 -7.97 1.89
CA HIS A 24 9.12 -7.04 2.28
C HIS A 24 8.97 -5.69 1.57
N ILE A 25 8.43 -5.69 0.36
CA ILE A 25 8.16 -4.45 -0.37
C ILE A 25 7.01 -3.70 0.32
N LYS A 26 5.96 -4.43 0.70
CA LYS A 26 4.83 -3.81 1.40
C LYS A 26 5.29 -3.16 2.70
N VAL A 27 6.16 -3.84 3.45
CA VAL A 27 6.66 -3.30 4.70
C VAL A 27 7.43 -2.01 4.46
N GLU A 28 8.27 -1.97 3.44
CA GLU A 28 9.03 -0.77 3.13
C GLU A 28 8.15 0.39 2.72
N VAL A 29 7.15 0.13 1.89
CA VAL A 29 6.21 1.17 1.47
C VAL A 29 5.43 1.69 2.67
N TRP A 30 4.94 0.76 3.51
CA TRP A 30 4.20 1.13 4.70
C TRP A 30 5.05 2.04 5.61
N ARG A 31 6.29 1.64 5.84
CA ARG A 31 7.18 2.39 6.72
C ARG A 31 7.50 3.75 6.13
N ARG A 32 7.79 3.81 4.83
CA ARG A 32 8.11 5.07 4.16
C ARG A 32 6.94 6.06 4.24
N ASP A 33 5.73 5.56 4.03
CA ASP A 33 4.54 6.41 3.98
C ASP A 33 3.91 6.61 5.37
N GLY A 34 4.51 6.00 6.40
CA GLY A 34 4.07 6.24 7.76
C GLY A 34 2.71 5.66 8.10
N GLY A 35 2.29 4.62 7.38
CA GLY A 35 1.00 4.00 7.64
C GLY A 35 -0.17 4.93 7.39
N ALA A 36 -0.03 5.83 6.43
CA ALA A 36 -1.08 6.82 6.14
C ALA A 36 -1.18 7.05 4.65
N CYS A 37 -2.36 7.45 4.22
CA CYS A 37 -2.60 7.81 2.82
C CYS A 37 -1.72 8.99 2.44
N VAL A 38 -1.00 8.87 1.32
CA VAL A 38 -0.10 9.94 0.90
C VAL A 38 -0.85 11.17 0.40
N ASP A 39 -2.13 11.01 0.04
CA ASP A 39 -2.92 12.13 -0.45
C ASP A 39 -3.67 12.87 0.64
N CYS A 40 -4.29 12.16 1.58
CA CYS A 40 -5.15 12.81 2.57
C CYS A 40 -4.74 12.52 4.00
N SER A 41 -3.72 11.69 4.22
CA SER A 41 -3.20 11.36 5.53
C SER A 41 -4.11 10.47 6.38
N ALA A 42 -5.17 9.92 5.80
CA ALA A 42 -6.02 9.00 6.53
C ALA A 42 -5.21 7.77 6.95
N SER A 43 -5.51 7.24 8.12
CA SER A 43 -4.80 6.06 8.63
C SER A 43 -5.65 4.80 8.56
N GLU A 44 -6.80 4.85 7.91
CA GLU A 44 -7.70 3.72 7.80
C GLU A 44 -8.01 3.41 6.35
N TYR A 45 -8.39 2.17 6.10
CA TYR A 45 -8.77 1.70 4.77
C TYR A 45 -7.65 1.93 3.76
N LEU A 46 -6.42 1.64 4.19
CA LEU A 46 -5.25 1.84 3.34
C LEU A 46 -5.08 0.67 2.38
N GLU A 47 -4.67 1.01 1.17
CA GLU A 47 -4.42 0.04 0.11
C GLU A 47 -3.08 0.38 -0.53
N PHE A 48 -2.41 -0.65 -1.04
CA PHE A 48 -1.18 -0.44 -1.80
C PHE A 48 -1.56 -0.15 -3.24
N ASP A 49 -1.16 1.02 -3.71
CA ASP A 49 -1.51 1.47 -5.05
C ASP A 49 -0.26 1.52 -5.93
N HIS A 50 -0.39 1.02 -7.15
CA HIS A 50 0.66 1.16 -8.15
C HIS A 50 0.55 2.55 -8.77
N VAL A 51 1.59 3.37 -8.60
CA VAL A 51 1.60 4.73 -9.16
C VAL A 51 1.39 4.65 -10.66
N ILE A 52 2.19 3.84 -11.34
CA ILE A 52 1.90 3.44 -12.71
C ILE A 52 1.09 2.15 -12.60
N PRO A 53 -0.16 2.14 -13.05
CA PRO A 53 -1.02 0.98 -12.82
C PRO A 53 -0.43 -0.32 -13.36
N TRP A 54 -0.71 -1.40 -12.65
CA TRP A 54 -0.29 -2.73 -13.10
C TRP A 54 -0.72 -2.99 -14.53
N SER A 55 -1.96 -2.61 -14.89
CA SER A 55 -2.49 -2.82 -16.22
C SER A 55 -1.75 -2.03 -17.29
N ARG A 56 -0.92 -1.08 -16.87
CA ARG A 56 -0.14 -0.25 -17.80
C ARG A 56 1.35 -0.51 -17.66
N GLY A 57 1.71 -1.67 -17.12
CA GLY A 57 3.09 -2.08 -17.03
C GLY A 57 3.82 -1.64 -15.77
N GLY A 58 3.10 -1.14 -14.79
CA GLY A 58 3.72 -0.72 -13.55
C GLY A 58 4.27 -1.89 -12.75
N ALA A 59 5.46 -1.72 -12.20
CA ALA A 59 6.11 -2.77 -11.42
C ALA A 59 5.67 -2.73 -9.96
N SER A 60 5.76 -3.89 -9.29
CA SER A 60 5.51 -3.97 -7.86
C SER A 60 6.82 -3.72 -7.12
N SER A 61 7.30 -2.49 -7.20
CA SER A 61 8.55 -2.07 -6.60
C SER A 61 8.28 -0.94 -5.63
N VAL A 62 9.20 -0.73 -4.68
CA VAL A 62 9.05 0.34 -3.69
C VAL A 62 8.83 1.68 -4.38
N GLY A 63 9.57 1.94 -5.45
CA GLY A 63 9.47 3.22 -6.15
C GLY A 63 8.15 3.43 -6.90
N ASN A 64 7.40 2.37 -7.14
CA ASN A 64 6.14 2.47 -7.88
C ASN A 64 4.92 2.16 -7.03
N LEU A 65 5.09 2.05 -5.72
CA LEU A 65 3.98 1.77 -4.82
C LEU A 65 3.81 2.90 -3.83
N GLN A 66 2.58 3.10 -3.40
CA GLN A 66 2.27 4.10 -2.40
C GLN A 66 1.04 3.65 -1.62
N LEU A 67 0.84 4.22 -0.43
CA LEU A 67 -0.36 3.96 0.34
C LEU A 67 -1.42 4.99 -0.03
N LEU A 68 -2.58 4.52 -0.42
CA LEU A 68 -3.75 5.36 -0.61
C LEU A 68 -4.90 4.79 0.18
N CYS A 69 -5.70 5.65 0.79
CA CYS A 69 -6.92 5.16 1.37
C CYS A 69 -7.89 4.81 0.25
N ARG A 70 -8.90 4.00 0.58
CA ARG A 70 -9.84 3.52 -0.43
C ARG A 70 -10.46 4.67 -1.22
N LYS A 71 -10.82 5.75 -0.53
CA LYS A 71 -11.45 6.89 -1.18
C LYS A 71 -10.52 7.52 -2.22
N CYS A 72 -9.27 7.77 -1.82
CA CYS A 72 -8.31 8.40 -2.73
C CYS A 72 -7.94 7.44 -3.87
N ASN A 73 -7.87 6.15 -3.56
CA ASN A 73 -7.54 5.16 -4.57
C ASN A 73 -8.65 5.07 -5.63
N LEU A 74 -9.89 5.10 -5.19
CA LEU A 74 -11.01 5.10 -6.13
C LEU A 74 -11.03 6.37 -6.99
N ALA A 75 -10.71 7.51 -6.37
CA ALA A 75 -10.66 8.77 -7.10
C ALA A 75 -9.55 8.76 -8.15
N LYS A 76 -8.42 8.12 -7.84
CA LYS A 76 -7.32 8.03 -8.79
C LYS A 76 -7.68 7.13 -9.96
N GLY A 77 -8.37 6.02 -9.69
CA GLY A 77 -8.67 5.03 -10.71
C GLY A 77 -7.40 4.50 -11.34
N ALA A 78 -7.36 4.40 -12.67
CA ALA A 78 -6.19 3.90 -13.39
C ALA A 78 -5.34 5.03 -13.95
N ARG A 79 -5.50 6.24 -13.45
CA ARG A 79 -4.68 7.36 -13.88
C ARG A 79 -3.29 7.29 -13.25
N ILE A 80 -2.40 7.93 -13.92
CA ILE A 80 -1.02 8.05 -13.42
C ILE A 80 -0.84 9.37 -12.70
#